data_b3ce898dace5d778d6447c986da2733a
#
_entry.id   b3ce898dace5d778d6447c986da2733a
#
_cell.length_a   1.000
_cell.length_b   1.000
_cell.length_c   1.000
_cell.angle_alpha   90.00
_cell.angle_beta   90.00
_cell.angle_gamma   90.00
#
_symmetry.space_group_name_H-M   'P 1'
#
loop_
_entity.id
_entity.type
_entity.pdbx_description
1 polymer ?
#
loop_
_entity_poly.entity_id
_entity_poly.type
_entity_poly.pdbx_seq_one_letter_code
_entity_poly.pdbx_strand_id
1 'polypeptide(L)'
;MPKLVFRVASDWEEVVKLRNEIAKLKQELKGMDSTQSPADFKTLNTQLAASTQRMDELVTNAAKAGAEMETGFKRKIFAASQSVNGFTEKIIAQKAVVKDVEADVKRLGDAYRTALKRNPLSANSKLAEYTSAKKALDEEKSALFGLTQEQANARLSVKKLRDEYSLYKLSLIHI
;
A
#
# COMPACT_ATOMS: atom_id res chain seq x y z
N MET A 1 13.53 2.27 -3.61
CA MET A 1 12.49 2.52 -4.62
C MET A 1 12.87 3.51 -5.75
N PRO A 2 14.02 4.25 -5.74
CA PRO A 2 14.36 5.16 -6.85
C PRO A 2 14.80 4.46 -8.15
N LYS A 3 15.30 3.23 -8.09
CA LYS A 3 15.88 2.53 -9.26
C LYS A 3 14.88 2.13 -10.36
N LEU A 4 13.59 1.96 -10.05
CA LEU A 4 12.60 1.52 -11.03
C LEU A 4 12.06 2.69 -11.89
N VAL A 5 11.86 3.87 -11.29
CA VAL A 5 11.45 5.08 -12.01
C VAL A 5 12.52 5.49 -13.03
N PHE A 6 13.80 5.31 -12.69
CA PHE A 6 14.92 5.62 -13.60
C PHE A 6 15.00 4.65 -14.81
N ARG A 7 14.68 3.37 -14.63
CA ARG A 7 14.65 2.40 -15.74
C ARG A 7 13.51 2.69 -16.72
N VAL A 8 12.33 2.97 -16.22
CA VAL A 8 11.16 3.29 -17.08
C VAL A 8 11.42 4.55 -17.90
N ALA A 9 12.07 5.58 -17.35
CA ALA A 9 12.42 6.78 -18.10
C ALA A 9 13.50 6.53 -19.17
N SER A 10 14.54 5.72 -18.87
CA SER A 10 15.60 5.38 -19.86
C SER A 10 15.07 4.50 -20.98
N ASP A 11 14.21 3.54 -20.67
CA ASP A 11 13.60 2.65 -21.65
C ASP A 11 12.62 3.44 -22.56
N TRP A 12 11.94 4.45 -22.01
CA TRP A 12 11.10 5.34 -22.80
C TRP A 12 11.89 6.22 -23.78
N GLU A 13 13.00 6.79 -23.37
CA GLU A 13 13.89 7.53 -24.26
C GLU A 13 14.40 6.64 -25.42
N GLU A 14 14.70 5.39 -25.12
CA GLU A 14 15.12 4.40 -26.12
C GLU A 14 13.98 4.07 -27.10
N VAL A 15 12.74 3.90 -26.59
CA VAL A 15 11.55 3.70 -27.44
C VAL A 15 11.32 4.88 -28.38
N VAL A 16 11.44 6.11 -27.89
CA VAL A 16 11.28 7.32 -28.73
C VAL A 16 12.37 7.39 -29.80
N LYS A 17 13.63 7.09 -29.45
CA LYS A 17 14.74 7.04 -30.42
C LYS A 17 14.51 5.99 -31.49
N LEU A 18 14.15 4.78 -31.13
CA LEU A 18 13.86 3.68 -32.06
C LEU A 18 12.67 4.01 -32.96
N ARG A 19 11.62 4.61 -32.44
CA ARG A 19 10.47 5.03 -33.21
C ARG A 19 10.88 6.02 -34.33
N ASN A 20 11.71 7.01 -33.98
CA ASN A 20 12.20 8.00 -34.92
C ASN A 20 13.13 7.35 -35.94
N GLU A 21 14.02 6.45 -35.56
CA GLU A 21 14.90 5.69 -36.42
C GLU A 21 14.11 4.81 -37.39
N ILE A 22 13.12 4.07 -36.92
CA ILE A 22 12.22 3.26 -37.77
C ILE A 22 11.48 4.13 -38.77
N ALA A 23 10.99 5.30 -38.36
CA ALA A 23 10.31 6.23 -39.28
C ALA A 23 11.24 6.74 -40.39
N LYS A 24 12.50 7.08 -40.01
CA LYS A 24 13.54 7.51 -40.96
C LYS A 24 13.92 6.41 -41.96
N LEU A 25 14.19 5.20 -41.45
CA LEU A 25 14.51 4.05 -42.30
C LEU A 25 13.38 3.68 -43.25
N LYS A 26 12.11 3.78 -42.83
CA LYS A 26 10.94 3.59 -43.71
C LYS A 26 10.85 4.66 -44.81
N GLN A 27 11.19 5.91 -44.50
CA GLN A 27 11.18 7.00 -45.46
C GLN A 27 12.31 6.84 -46.49
N GLU A 28 13.51 6.46 -46.06
CA GLU A 28 14.65 6.16 -46.91
C GLU A 28 14.36 5.00 -47.86
N LEU A 29 13.81 3.89 -47.33
CA LEU A 29 13.40 2.73 -48.16
C LEU A 29 12.32 3.10 -49.21
N LYS A 30 11.37 3.97 -48.84
CA LYS A 30 10.31 4.42 -49.77
C LYS A 30 10.84 5.25 -50.94
N GLY A 31 11.93 5.99 -50.69
CA GLY A 31 12.58 6.81 -51.72
C GLY A 31 13.64 6.07 -52.58
N MET A 32 13.96 4.80 -52.23
CA MET A 32 15.03 4.04 -52.87
C MET A 32 14.48 3.09 -53.96
N ASP A 33 15.13 3.07 -55.10
CA ASP A 33 14.86 2.09 -56.15
C ASP A 33 15.65 0.79 -55.88
N SER A 34 14.94 -0.29 -55.55
CA SER A 34 15.53 -1.60 -55.23
C SER A 34 16.32 -2.21 -56.39
N THR A 35 16.10 -1.74 -57.62
CA THR A 35 16.80 -2.23 -58.80
C THR A 35 18.14 -1.50 -59.06
N GLN A 36 18.23 -0.23 -58.62
CA GLN A 36 19.44 0.59 -58.81
C GLN A 36 20.46 0.39 -57.70
N SER A 37 20.02 0.06 -56.46
CA SER A 37 20.90 -0.14 -55.29
C SER A 37 20.45 -1.32 -54.45
N PRO A 38 20.51 -2.57 -54.95
CA PRO A 38 19.98 -3.74 -54.24
C PRO A 38 20.71 -4.06 -52.96
N ALA A 39 22.00 -3.76 -52.86
CA ALA A 39 22.79 -3.97 -51.62
C ALA A 39 22.37 -2.99 -50.52
N ASP A 40 22.19 -1.72 -50.83
CA ASP A 40 21.77 -0.69 -49.87
C ASP A 40 20.32 -0.92 -49.41
N PHE A 41 19.44 -1.31 -50.33
CA PHE A 41 18.07 -1.67 -50.05
C PHE A 41 17.99 -2.85 -49.08
N LYS A 42 18.81 -3.89 -49.26
CA LYS A 42 18.92 -5.04 -48.38
C LYS A 42 19.44 -4.63 -46.99
N THR A 43 20.45 -3.76 -46.95
CA THR A 43 21.04 -3.26 -45.70
C THR A 43 20.03 -2.47 -44.89
N LEU A 44 19.31 -1.52 -45.51
CA LEU A 44 18.27 -0.75 -44.85
C LEU A 44 17.10 -1.61 -44.34
N ASN A 45 16.67 -2.61 -45.10
CA ASN A 45 15.66 -3.56 -44.68
C ASN A 45 16.11 -4.37 -43.45
N THR A 46 17.38 -4.78 -43.42
CA THR A 46 17.95 -5.50 -42.26
C THR A 46 17.99 -4.59 -41.03
N GLN A 47 18.40 -3.35 -41.17
CA GLN A 47 18.39 -2.37 -40.07
C GLN A 47 16.97 -2.07 -39.59
N LEU A 48 16.01 -1.90 -40.50
CA LEU A 48 14.60 -1.71 -40.15
C LEU A 48 14.04 -2.89 -39.38
N ALA A 49 14.32 -4.13 -39.79
CA ALA A 49 13.90 -5.32 -39.13
C ALA A 49 14.50 -5.42 -37.69
N ALA A 50 15.80 -5.14 -37.54
CA ALA A 50 16.50 -5.15 -36.28
C ALA A 50 15.94 -4.08 -35.30
N SER A 51 15.75 -2.84 -35.76
CA SER A 51 15.19 -1.75 -34.95
C SER A 51 13.73 -2.03 -34.57
N THR A 52 12.94 -2.65 -35.45
CA THR A 52 11.55 -3.05 -35.14
C THR A 52 11.52 -4.16 -34.09
N GLN A 53 12.35 -5.21 -34.23
CA GLN A 53 12.44 -6.28 -33.25
C GLN A 53 12.83 -5.74 -31.87
N ARG A 54 13.84 -4.86 -31.80
CA ARG A 54 14.27 -4.25 -30.55
C ARG A 54 13.19 -3.43 -29.88
N MET A 55 12.40 -2.69 -30.68
CA MET A 55 11.25 -1.94 -30.18
C MET A 55 10.19 -2.88 -29.61
N ASP A 56 9.85 -3.98 -30.28
CA ASP A 56 8.88 -4.97 -29.80
C ASP A 56 9.33 -5.63 -28.50
N GLU A 57 10.63 -5.95 -28.38
CA GLU A 57 11.21 -6.46 -27.14
C GLU A 57 11.09 -5.47 -25.97
N LEU A 58 11.39 -4.17 -26.21
CA LEU A 58 11.26 -3.14 -25.18
C LEU A 58 9.80 -2.95 -24.75
N VAL A 59 8.86 -2.89 -25.70
CA VAL A 59 7.43 -2.77 -25.40
C VAL A 59 6.93 -3.98 -24.59
N THR A 60 7.35 -5.18 -24.98
CA THR A 60 6.99 -6.42 -24.27
C THR A 60 7.55 -6.43 -22.85
N ASN A 61 8.80 -6.03 -22.66
CA ASN A 61 9.42 -5.96 -21.35
C ASN A 61 8.79 -4.89 -20.46
N ALA A 62 8.46 -3.72 -21.03
CA ALA A 62 7.74 -2.66 -20.32
C ALA A 62 6.36 -3.13 -19.87
N ALA A 63 5.62 -3.83 -20.73
CA ALA A 63 4.31 -4.39 -20.39
C ALA A 63 4.40 -5.43 -19.25
N LYS A 64 5.40 -6.33 -19.28
CA LYS A 64 5.63 -7.31 -18.21
C LYS A 64 5.97 -6.62 -16.90
N ALA A 65 6.90 -5.65 -16.91
CA ALA A 65 7.28 -4.89 -15.73
C ALA A 65 6.08 -4.14 -15.15
N GLY A 66 5.23 -3.57 -16.01
CA GLY A 66 3.98 -2.93 -15.62
C GLY A 66 3.01 -3.87 -14.90
N ALA A 67 2.81 -5.07 -15.43
CA ALA A 67 1.95 -6.08 -14.83
C ALA A 67 2.48 -6.59 -13.47
N GLU A 68 3.81 -6.75 -13.35
CA GLU A 68 4.45 -7.13 -12.08
C GLU A 68 4.30 -6.03 -11.02
N MET A 69 4.47 -4.76 -11.40
CA MET A 69 4.27 -3.63 -10.50
C MET A 69 2.81 -3.53 -10.04
N GLU A 70 1.85 -3.66 -10.94
CA GLU A 70 0.42 -3.65 -10.62
C GLU A 70 0.08 -4.76 -9.62
N THR A 71 0.56 -5.96 -9.87
CA THR A 71 0.38 -7.11 -8.95
C THR A 71 1.03 -6.84 -7.60
N GLY A 72 2.21 -6.25 -7.58
CA GLY A 72 2.91 -5.84 -6.36
C GLY A 72 2.12 -4.83 -5.53
N PHE A 73 1.56 -3.79 -6.16
CA PHE A 73 0.70 -2.82 -5.48
C PHE A 73 -0.56 -3.45 -4.91
N LYS A 74 -1.27 -4.27 -5.71
CA LYS A 74 -2.48 -4.96 -5.26
C LYS A 74 -2.22 -5.84 -4.04
N ARG A 75 -1.12 -6.60 -4.02
CA ARG A 75 -0.71 -7.42 -2.86
C ARG A 75 -0.44 -6.58 -1.63
N LYS A 76 0.30 -5.48 -1.76
CA LYS A 76 0.62 -4.58 -0.63
C LYS A 76 -0.64 -3.92 -0.07
N ILE A 77 -1.53 -3.43 -0.92
CA ILE A 77 -2.81 -2.83 -0.50
C ILE A 77 -3.67 -3.87 0.20
N PHE A 78 -3.75 -5.10 -0.31
CA PHE A 78 -4.49 -6.18 0.31
C PHE A 78 -3.93 -6.51 1.71
N ALA A 79 -2.62 -6.73 1.84
CA ALA A 79 -1.98 -7.03 3.12
C ALA A 79 -2.18 -5.90 4.15
N ALA A 80 -2.03 -4.65 3.74
CA ALA A 80 -2.28 -3.51 4.61
C ALA A 80 -3.75 -3.39 5.02
N SER A 81 -4.70 -3.73 4.13
CA SER A 81 -6.13 -3.76 4.45
C SER A 81 -6.48 -4.87 5.45
N GLN A 82 -5.87 -6.04 5.33
CA GLN A 82 -6.00 -7.13 6.32
C GLN A 82 -5.51 -6.70 7.70
N SER A 83 -4.42 -5.96 7.77
CA SER A 83 -3.94 -5.40 9.03
C SER A 83 -4.97 -4.47 9.68
N VAL A 84 -5.63 -3.60 8.90
CA VAL A 84 -6.71 -2.72 9.41
C VAL A 84 -7.88 -3.55 9.96
N ASN A 85 -8.26 -4.63 9.29
CA ASN A 85 -9.32 -5.54 9.77
C ASN A 85 -8.92 -6.20 11.09
N GLY A 86 -7.68 -6.70 11.20
CA GLY A 86 -7.17 -7.28 12.44
C GLY A 86 -7.19 -6.30 13.62
N PHE A 87 -6.87 -5.01 13.39
CA PHE A 87 -7.05 -3.99 14.43
C PHE A 87 -8.51 -3.75 14.77
N THR A 88 -9.43 -3.80 13.79
CA THR A 88 -10.86 -3.66 14.05
C THR A 88 -11.37 -4.75 15.00
N GLU A 89 -10.99 -6.01 14.77
CA GLU A 89 -11.35 -7.14 15.64
C GLU A 89 -10.79 -6.98 17.05
N LYS A 90 -9.50 -6.59 17.17
CA LYS A 90 -8.86 -6.32 18.46
C LYS A 90 -9.56 -5.18 19.22
N ILE A 91 -9.94 -4.11 18.53
CA ILE A 91 -10.67 -2.97 19.14
C ILE A 91 -12.05 -3.41 19.63
N ILE A 92 -12.76 -4.26 18.88
CA ILE A 92 -14.07 -4.80 19.31
C ILE A 92 -13.90 -5.64 20.57
N ALA A 93 -12.92 -6.53 20.59
CA ALA A 93 -12.63 -7.36 21.78
C ALA A 93 -12.24 -6.49 22.98
N GLN A 94 -11.36 -5.53 22.79
CA GLN A 94 -10.90 -4.63 23.86
C GLN A 94 -12.04 -3.76 24.42
N LYS A 95 -12.97 -3.30 23.58
CA LYS A 95 -14.17 -2.58 24.02
C LYS A 95 -15.06 -3.45 24.92
N ALA A 96 -15.17 -4.74 24.65
CA ALA A 96 -15.91 -5.66 25.52
C ALA A 96 -15.23 -5.78 26.89
N VAL A 97 -13.90 -5.94 26.94
CA VAL A 97 -13.12 -5.97 28.19
C VAL A 97 -13.32 -4.68 28.99
N VAL A 98 -13.17 -3.51 28.34
CA VAL A 98 -13.40 -2.21 29.01
C VAL A 98 -14.80 -2.13 29.61
N LYS A 99 -15.83 -2.57 28.89
CA LYS A 99 -17.22 -2.58 29.37
C LYS A 99 -17.39 -3.47 30.60
N ASP A 100 -16.78 -4.66 30.61
CA ASP A 100 -16.87 -5.60 31.73
C ASP A 100 -16.15 -5.02 32.95
N VAL A 101 -14.95 -4.45 32.80
CA VAL A 101 -14.23 -3.79 33.89
C VAL A 101 -14.98 -2.55 34.40
N GLU A 102 -15.65 -1.78 33.55
CA GLU A 102 -16.53 -0.66 33.95
C GLU A 102 -17.69 -1.13 34.84
N ALA A 103 -18.29 -2.27 34.48
CA ALA A 103 -19.34 -2.86 35.31
C ALA A 103 -18.80 -3.30 36.68
N ASP A 104 -17.61 -3.90 36.75
CA ASP A 104 -16.94 -4.27 37.99
C ASP A 104 -16.58 -3.05 38.84
N VAL A 105 -16.04 -2.00 38.25
CA VAL A 105 -15.76 -0.73 38.97
C VAL A 105 -17.03 -0.18 39.60
N LYS A 106 -18.15 -0.19 38.87
CA LYS A 106 -19.43 0.25 39.39
C LYS A 106 -19.89 -0.62 40.58
N ARG A 107 -19.90 -1.94 40.42
CA ARG A 107 -20.29 -2.90 41.44
C ARG A 107 -19.45 -2.75 42.72
N LEU A 108 -18.11 -2.64 42.56
CA LEU A 108 -17.19 -2.50 43.71
C LEU A 108 -17.32 -1.13 44.38
N GLY A 109 -17.59 -0.07 43.59
CA GLY A 109 -17.89 1.27 44.10
C GLY A 109 -19.18 1.31 44.94
N ASP A 110 -20.23 0.60 44.52
CA ASP A 110 -21.47 0.45 45.29
C ASP A 110 -21.26 -0.36 46.57
N ALA A 111 -20.48 -1.44 46.48
CA ALA A 111 -20.12 -2.26 47.67
C ALA A 111 -19.32 -1.44 48.68
N TYR A 112 -18.33 -0.66 48.23
CA TYR A 112 -17.58 0.26 49.11
C TYR A 112 -18.46 1.30 49.75
N ARG A 113 -19.34 1.96 49.00
CA ARG A 113 -20.31 2.94 49.59
C ARG A 113 -21.24 2.33 50.63
N THR A 114 -21.67 1.09 50.39
CA THR A 114 -22.52 0.36 51.34
C THR A 114 -21.75 -0.02 52.61
N ALA A 115 -20.49 -0.49 52.47
CA ALA A 115 -19.62 -0.81 53.61
C ALA A 115 -19.35 0.42 54.48
N LEU A 116 -19.07 1.58 53.86
CA LEU A 116 -18.87 2.87 54.55
C LEU A 116 -20.06 3.24 55.45
N LYS A 117 -21.28 3.04 54.97
CA LYS A 117 -22.51 3.35 55.71
C LYS A 117 -22.74 2.38 56.91
N ARG A 118 -22.31 1.12 56.77
CA ARG A 118 -22.54 0.08 57.81
C ARG A 118 -21.44 0.01 58.84
N ASN A 119 -20.17 -0.01 58.41
CA ASN A 119 -19.01 -0.09 59.29
C ASN A 119 -17.79 0.54 58.55
N PRO A 120 -17.39 1.77 58.89
CA PRO A 120 -16.26 2.45 58.28
C PRO A 120 -14.92 1.70 58.38
N LEU A 121 -14.70 0.93 59.44
CA LEU A 121 -13.46 0.17 59.64
C LEU A 121 -13.35 -0.99 58.64
N SER A 122 -14.46 -1.62 58.27
CA SER A 122 -14.48 -2.70 57.28
C SER A 122 -14.47 -2.19 55.83
N ALA A 123 -14.64 -0.90 55.63
CA ALA A 123 -14.67 -0.30 54.28
C ALA A 123 -13.27 -0.25 53.62
N ASN A 124 -12.18 -0.31 54.38
CA ASN A 124 -10.82 -0.19 53.84
C ASN A 124 -10.47 -1.32 52.85
N SER A 125 -10.89 -2.56 53.09
CA SER A 125 -10.67 -3.66 52.13
C SER A 125 -11.46 -3.43 50.83
N LYS A 126 -12.69 -2.94 50.95
CA LYS A 126 -13.53 -2.61 49.78
C LYS A 126 -12.99 -1.41 49.00
N LEU A 127 -12.37 -0.46 49.68
CA LEU A 127 -11.67 0.65 49.03
C LEU A 127 -10.49 0.14 48.21
N ALA A 128 -9.68 -0.79 48.74
CA ALA A 128 -8.56 -1.37 48.00
C ALA A 128 -9.01 -2.12 46.76
N GLU A 129 -10.08 -2.93 46.83
CA GLU A 129 -10.68 -3.61 45.67
C GLU A 129 -11.17 -2.61 44.62
N TYR A 130 -11.87 -1.56 45.03
CA TYR A 130 -12.40 -0.53 44.15
C TYR A 130 -11.28 0.28 43.47
N THR A 131 -10.23 0.66 44.21
CA THR A 131 -9.10 1.41 43.65
C THR A 131 -8.29 0.58 42.65
N SER A 132 -8.10 -0.73 42.95
CA SER A 132 -7.46 -1.68 42.04
C SER A 132 -8.26 -1.83 40.73
N ALA A 133 -9.59 -1.97 40.83
CA ALA A 133 -10.45 -2.06 39.65
C ALA A 133 -10.43 -0.78 38.82
N LYS A 134 -10.37 0.40 39.47
CA LYS A 134 -10.21 1.69 38.72
C LYS A 134 -8.89 1.73 37.97
N LYS A 135 -7.80 1.32 38.59
CA LYS A 135 -6.50 1.27 37.94
C LYS A 135 -6.52 0.31 36.72
N ALA A 136 -7.11 -0.87 36.88
CA ALA A 136 -7.30 -1.80 35.76
C ALA A 136 -8.13 -1.18 34.64
N LEU A 137 -9.18 -0.43 34.96
CA LEU A 137 -9.98 0.26 33.95
C LEU A 137 -9.17 1.30 33.17
N ASP A 138 -8.32 2.07 33.83
CA ASP A 138 -7.47 3.07 33.20
C ASP A 138 -6.42 2.39 32.28
N GLU A 139 -5.87 1.24 32.70
CA GLU A 139 -4.95 0.42 31.90
C GLU A 139 -5.65 -0.11 30.62
N GLU A 140 -6.86 -0.67 30.75
CA GLU A 140 -7.63 -1.19 29.63
C GLU A 140 -8.09 -0.08 28.65
N LYS A 141 -8.46 1.10 29.16
CA LYS A 141 -8.75 2.27 28.32
C LYS A 141 -7.52 2.76 27.57
N SER A 142 -6.37 2.75 28.20
CA SER A 142 -5.09 3.10 27.57
C SER A 142 -4.74 2.11 26.45
N ALA A 143 -4.93 0.81 26.67
CA ALA A 143 -4.73 -0.21 25.65
C ALA A 143 -5.69 -0.01 24.46
N LEU A 144 -6.97 0.29 24.72
CA LEU A 144 -7.94 0.59 23.68
C LEU A 144 -7.54 1.83 22.86
N PHE A 145 -7.06 2.88 23.52
CA PHE A 145 -6.55 4.08 22.84
C PHE A 145 -5.35 3.73 21.94
N GLY A 146 -4.39 2.96 22.42
CA GLY A 146 -3.23 2.48 21.64
C GLY A 146 -3.66 1.73 20.38
N LEU A 147 -4.56 0.76 20.50
CA LEU A 147 -5.10 0.01 19.35
C LEU A 147 -5.80 0.91 18.32
N THR A 148 -6.51 1.94 18.80
CA THR A 148 -7.19 2.90 17.91
C THR A 148 -6.19 3.75 17.13
N GLN A 149 -5.09 4.17 17.76
CA GLN A 149 -3.99 4.89 17.09
C GLN A 149 -3.28 4.01 16.06
N GLU A 150 -2.99 2.75 16.39
CA GLU A 150 -2.39 1.81 15.46
C GLU A 150 -3.30 1.55 14.25
N GLN A 151 -4.61 1.41 14.46
CA GLN A 151 -5.57 1.30 13.35
C GLN A 151 -5.57 2.55 12.46
N ALA A 152 -5.52 3.75 13.05
CA ALA A 152 -5.47 5.00 12.30
C ALA A 152 -4.20 5.06 11.42
N ASN A 153 -3.04 4.68 11.97
CA ASN A 153 -1.78 4.60 11.24
C ASN A 153 -1.83 3.57 10.10
N ALA A 154 -2.43 2.41 10.35
CA ALA A 154 -2.63 1.38 9.32
C ALA A 154 -3.53 1.89 8.18
N ARG A 155 -4.62 2.60 8.48
CA ARG A 155 -5.48 3.24 7.48
C ARG A 155 -4.75 4.28 6.64
N LEU A 156 -3.89 5.11 7.25
CA LEU A 156 -3.04 6.06 6.53
C LEU A 156 -2.06 5.35 5.58
N SER A 157 -1.51 4.22 6.00
CA SER A 157 -0.63 3.41 5.15
C SER A 157 -1.38 2.84 3.93
N VAL A 158 -2.62 2.34 4.13
CA VAL A 158 -3.48 1.90 3.02
C VAL A 158 -3.77 3.05 2.05
N LYS A 159 -4.08 4.24 2.59
CA LYS A 159 -4.34 5.43 1.76
C LYS A 159 -3.11 5.78 0.92
N LYS A 160 -1.93 5.88 1.52
CA LYS A 160 -0.67 6.17 0.80
C LYS A 160 -0.41 5.16 -0.33
N LEU A 161 -0.58 3.87 -0.06
CA LEU A 161 -0.40 2.82 -1.09
C LEU A 161 -1.40 2.96 -2.24
N ARG A 162 -2.64 3.35 -1.96
CA ARG A 162 -3.65 3.59 -3.00
C ARG A 162 -3.33 4.83 -3.83
N ASP A 163 -2.86 5.91 -3.20
CA ASP A 163 -2.46 7.14 -3.87
C ASP A 163 -1.25 6.87 -4.78
N GLU A 164 -0.23 6.15 -4.30
CA GLU A 164 0.93 5.71 -5.09
C GLU A 164 0.50 4.83 -6.28
N TYR A 165 -0.43 3.91 -6.08
CA TYR A 165 -0.95 3.07 -7.16
C TYR A 165 -1.74 3.87 -8.19
N SER A 166 -2.50 4.88 -7.76
CA SER A 166 -3.23 5.78 -8.67
C SER A 166 -2.27 6.60 -9.53
N LEU A 167 -1.21 7.15 -8.94
CA LEU A 167 -0.16 7.87 -9.66
C LEU A 167 0.56 6.96 -10.66
N TYR A 168 0.85 5.73 -10.27
CA TYR A 168 1.42 4.73 -11.16
C TYR A 168 0.51 4.47 -12.36
N LYS A 169 -0.81 4.28 -12.16
CA LYS A 169 -1.77 4.09 -13.26
C LYS A 169 -1.82 5.29 -14.21
N LEU A 170 -1.81 6.50 -13.67
CA LEU A 170 -1.80 7.72 -14.49
C LEU A 170 -0.53 7.80 -15.34
N SER A 171 0.63 7.42 -14.80
CA SER A 171 1.88 7.40 -15.56
C SER A 171 1.88 6.41 -16.73
N LEU A 172 1.15 5.30 -16.62
CA LEU A 172 1.00 4.32 -17.70
C LEU A 172 0.09 4.80 -18.85
N ILE A 173 -0.86 5.69 -18.57
CA ILE A 173 -1.79 6.21 -19.60
C ILE A 173 -1.11 7.27 -20.49
N HIS A 174 -0.05 7.90 -20.00
CA HIS A 174 0.70 8.93 -20.73
C HIS A 174 1.91 8.38 -21.52
N ILE A 175 2.08 7.07 -21.60
CA ILE A 175 3.07 6.35 -22.38
C ILE A 175 2.40 5.77 -23.64
#